data_f2cf293d5a0b8809e4217cfee7e323e0
#
_entry.id   f2cf293d5a0b8809e4217cfee7e323e0
#
_cell.length_a   1.000
_cell.length_b   1.000
_cell.length_c   1.000
_cell.angle_alpha   90.00
_cell.angle_beta   90.00
_cell.angle_gamma   90.00
#
_symmetry.space_group_name_H-M   'P 1'
#
loop_
_entity.id
_entity.type
_entity.pdbx_description
1 polymer ?
#
loop_
_entity_poly.entity_id
_entity_poly.type
_entity_poly.pdbx_seq_one_letter_code
_entity_poly.pdbx_strand_id
1 'polypeptide(L)'
;MLKSDIIGNERTSTFGRQDTPSVEQIVRAAIFKEMRGMDYRELEYAQNDSRACAAFIKLDGRDPYSFQMFQKYISRIKPESLHRVLVEINKIAISEGLEDVKSVSQDSTVVKTNIHYPTNNSLVWDCVKTSTRLLAQLKEEIDTLDFIDYTKSAKKTFYEINITRGEAKRIPLFHKQLILFTKVINQTSNAIKKKSTSIIAKYIQEELTKLLGLMEQVYDVTYRKEIDGENVSSEDKLFSIYEQHTDIIVKGQREALFGHKINLSAGKSNLVLDCQILRGNPSDKSLFQPTIDNVIQNYEIIPRDSTTDGGYASLINLEYAQKAGIENIVFNKVVGSMQNIVSSLNMETRLKKWRSAMEAIISNIKRGFNIFTCNWKGWVHFQAKVLWSVLAYNFRVMTGLILARLKPDPQVC
;
A
#
# COMPACT_ATOMS: atom_id res chain seq x y z
N MET A 1 -21.41 3.08 6.95
CA MET A 1 -20.22 2.68 6.22
C MET A 1 -19.15 2.17 7.17
N LEU A 2 -18.36 2.99 7.88
CA LEU A 2 -17.38 2.49 8.87
C LEU A 2 -18.00 1.54 9.90
N LYS A 3 -19.22 1.81 10.37
CA LYS A 3 -19.95 0.93 11.29
C LYS A 3 -20.17 -0.46 10.70
N SER A 4 -20.52 -0.58 9.42
CA SER A 4 -20.71 -1.88 8.76
C SER A 4 -19.41 -2.66 8.58
N ASP A 5 -18.27 -1.99 8.31
CA ASP A 5 -16.98 -2.65 8.23
C ASP A 5 -16.52 -3.17 9.59
N ILE A 6 -16.69 -2.40 10.65
CA ILE A 6 -16.21 -2.71 12.00
C ILE A 6 -17.07 -3.79 12.66
N ILE A 7 -18.38 -3.64 12.62
CA ILE A 7 -19.34 -4.52 13.31
C ILE A 7 -19.71 -5.73 12.45
N GLY A 8 -19.69 -5.56 11.11
CA GLY A 8 -20.14 -6.59 10.18
C GLY A 8 -21.61 -6.96 10.39
N ASN A 9 -21.96 -8.20 10.03
CA ASN A 9 -23.28 -8.80 10.29
C ASN A 9 -23.34 -9.51 11.66
N GLU A 10 -22.34 -9.31 12.54
CA GLU A 10 -22.37 -9.86 13.89
C GLU A 10 -23.63 -9.31 14.59
N ARG A 11 -24.59 -10.18 14.89
CA ARG A 11 -25.71 -9.85 15.77
C ARG A 11 -25.10 -9.42 17.09
N THR A 12 -25.34 -8.19 17.50
CA THR A 12 -25.02 -7.71 18.83
C THR A 12 -25.88 -8.51 19.80
N SER A 13 -25.32 -9.59 20.35
CA SER A 13 -25.95 -10.32 21.43
C SER A 13 -26.14 -9.37 22.61
N THR A 14 -27.35 -9.31 23.18
CA THR A 14 -27.61 -8.60 24.43
C THR A 14 -26.76 -9.14 25.60
N PHE A 15 -26.18 -10.32 25.44
CA PHE A 15 -25.27 -10.98 26.37
C PHE A 15 -23.79 -10.82 26.02
N GLY A 16 -23.46 -10.03 24.98
CA GLY A 16 -22.09 -9.75 24.58
C GLY A 16 -21.33 -8.88 25.56
N ARG A 17 -20.00 -8.91 25.51
CA ARG A 17 -19.09 -8.06 26.29
C ARG A 17 -19.49 -6.59 26.12
N GLN A 18 -19.91 -5.94 27.20
CA GLN A 18 -20.33 -4.52 27.16
C GLN A 18 -19.17 -3.53 27.02
N ASP A 19 -17.94 -4.01 27.14
CA ASP A 19 -16.71 -3.22 27.12
C ASP A 19 -15.99 -3.30 25.76
N THR A 20 -16.74 -3.07 24.67
CA THR A 20 -16.16 -2.93 23.32
C THR A 20 -16.03 -1.46 22.95
N PRO A 21 -14.93 -1.05 22.25
CA PRO A 21 -14.81 0.34 21.82
C PRO A 21 -15.92 0.69 20.80
N SER A 22 -16.43 1.89 20.92
CA SER A 22 -17.36 2.44 19.93
C SER A 22 -16.65 2.66 18.59
N VAL A 23 -17.42 2.77 17.49
CA VAL A 23 -16.88 3.08 16.15
C VAL A 23 -16.06 4.38 16.20
N GLU A 24 -16.54 5.40 16.93
CA GLU A 24 -15.84 6.67 17.10
C GLU A 24 -14.48 6.45 17.78
N GLN A 25 -14.44 5.68 18.86
CA GLN A 25 -13.19 5.38 19.58
C GLN A 25 -12.18 4.63 18.72
N ILE A 26 -12.64 3.66 17.91
CA ILE A 26 -11.79 2.91 16.98
C ILE A 26 -11.19 3.84 15.92
N VAL A 27 -11.99 4.72 15.32
CA VAL A 27 -11.52 5.67 14.30
C VAL A 27 -10.55 6.69 14.90
N ARG A 28 -10.87 7.25 16.09
CA ARG A 28 -9.97 8.16 16.81
C ARG A 28 -8.64 7.49 17.16
N ALA A 29 -8.69 6.25 17.64
CA ALA A 29 -7.50 5.47 17.94
C ALA A 29 -6.64 5.22 16.68
N ALA A 30 -7.26 4.89 15.55
CA ALA A 30 -6.55 4.73 14.28
C ALA A 30 -5.88 6.03 13.82
N ILE A 31 -6.59 7.16 13.88
CA ILE A 31 -6.03 8.49 13.56
C ILE A 31 -4.87 8.84 14.48
N PHE A 32 -5.03 8.67 15.79
CA PHE A 32 -3.97 8.97 16.75
C PHE A 32 -2.73 8.13 16.52
N LYS A 33 -2.94 6.83 16.30
CA LYS A 33 -1.89 5.86 15.97
C LYS A 33 -1.08 6.31 14.75
N GLU A 34 -1.77 6.64 13.64
CA GLU A 34 -1.13 7.08 12.40
C GLU A 34 -0.41 8.42 12.55
N MET A 35 -1.05 9.40 13.21
CA MET A 35 -0.45 10.73 13.46
C MET A 35 0.82 10.67 14.31
N ARG A 36 0.95 9.69 15.19
CA ARG A 36 2.12 9.50 16.08
C ARG A 36 3.10 8.45 15.56
N GLY A 37 2.78 7.76 14.45
CA GLY A 37 3.62 6.69 13.87
C GLY A 37 3.72 5.45 14.74
N MET A 38 2.73 5.19 15.59
CA MET A 38 2.71 4.09 16.57
C MET A 38 2.33 2.75 15.94
N ASP A 39 2.81 1.66 16.53
CA ASP A 39 2.22 0.34 16.35
C ASP A 39 1.01 0.14 17.30
N TYR A 40 0.38 -1.04 17.25
CA TYR A 40 -0.82 -1.29 18.08
C TYR A 40 -0.48 -1.46 19.57
N ARG A 41 0.71 -1.98 19.91
CA ARG A 41 1.15 -2.13 21.31
C ARG A 41 1.54 -0.79 21.91
N GLU A 42 2.21 0.05 21.12
CA GLU A 42 2.51 1.44 21.50
C GLU A 42 1.22 2.25 21.72
N LEU A 43 0.17 2.01 20.90
CA LEU A 43 -1.14 2.63 21.10
C LEU A 43 -1.80 2.17 22.40
N GLU A 44 -1.75 0.88 22.75
CA GLU A 44 -2.23 0.38 24.04
C GLU A 44 -1.48 1.03 25.20
N TYR A 45 -0.15 1.08 25.12
CA TYR A 45 0.68 1.75 26.12
C TYR A 45 0.33 3.23 26.26
N ALA A 46 0.18 3.94 25.14
CA ALA A 46 -0.12 5.37 25.14
C ALA A 46 -1.48 5.70 25.76
N GLN A 47 -2.47 4.81 25.75
CA GLN A 47 -3.75 5.02 26.44
C GLN A 47 -3.58 5.06 27.96
N ASN A 48 -2.61 4.31 28.50
CA ASN A 48 -2.31 4.30 29.93
C ASN A 48 -1.47 5.50 30.35
N ASP A 49 -0.48 5.87 29.54
CA ASP A 49 0.57 6.80 29.91
C ASP A 49 0.24 8.25 29.49
N SER A 50 -0.55 8.45 28.43
CA SER A 50 -0.83 9.76 27.86
C SER A 50 -2.28 10.22 28.10
N ARG A 51 -2.47 11.22 28.96
CA ARG A 51 -3.77 11.88 29.13
C ARG A 51 -4.33 12.43 27.82
N ALA A 52 -3.46 12.92 26.92
CA ALA A 52 -3.88 13.40 25.60
C ALA A 52 -4.40 12.28 24.72
N CYS A 53 -3.78 11.10 24.76
CA CYS A 53 -4.26 9.92 24.04
C CYS A 53 -5.62 9.46 24.59
N ALA A 54 -5.74 9.28 25.90
CA ALA A 54 -6.97 8.87 26.55
C ALA A 54 -8.13 9.83 26.26
N ALA A 55 -7.91 11.15 26.36
CA ALA A 55 -8.90 12.16 26.04
C ALA A 55 -9.27 12.17 24.55
N PHE A 56 -8.29 12.05 23.64
CA PHE A 56 -8.55 12.02 22.19
C PHE A 56 -9.39 10.81 21.79
N ILE A 57 -9.12 9.64 22.39
CA ILE A 57 -9.88 8.39 22.14
C ILE A 57 -11.23 8.39 22.88
N LYS A 58 -11.46 9.30 23.82
CA LYS A 58 -12.66 9.36 24.68
C LYS A 58 -12.78 8.10 25.55
N LEU A 59 -11.73 7.76 26.29
CA LEU A 59 -11.78 6.65 27.24
C LEU A 59 -12.71 6.93 28.41
N ASP A 60 -12.90 8.22 28.80
CA ASP A 60 -13.86 8.67 29.82
C ASP A 60 -13.75 7.88 31.14
N GLY A 61 -12.52 7.61 31.59
CA GLY A 61 -12.23 6.86 32.83
C GLY A 61 -12.37 5.34 32.71
N ARG A 62 -12.59 4.81 31.52
CA ARG A 62 -12.58 3.35 31.28
C ARG A 62 -11.17 2.82 31.21
N ASP A 63 -11.05 1.49 31.44
CA ASP A 63 -9.81 0.79 31.23
C ASP A 63 -9.36 0.87 29.75
N PRO A 64 -8.04 0.92 29.52
CA PRO A 64 -7.50 0.91 28.17
C PRO A 64 -7.88 -0.33 27.38
N TYR A 65 -8.11 -0.16 26.08
CA TYR A 65 -8.39 -1.26 25.18
C TYR A 65 -7.09 -1.94 24.76
N SER A 66 -7.13 -3.29 24.67
CA SER A 66 -5.96 -4.07 24.27
C SER A 66 -5.59 -3.84 22.79
N PHE A 67 -4.31 -4.05 22.47
CA PHE A 67 -3.81 -3.93 21.10
C PHE A 67 -4.49 -4.91 20.13
N GLN A 68 -4.86 -6.12 20.60
CA GLN A 68 -5.58 -7.10 19.80
C GLN A 68 -6.96 -6.58 19.38
N MET A 69 -7.64 -5.87 20.26
CA MET A 69 -8.94 -5.29 19.99
C MET A 69 -8.85 -4.21 18.91
N PHE A 70 -7.90 -3.28 19.02
CA PHE A 70 -7.67 -2.29 17.98
C PHE A 70 -7.22 -2.90 16.67
N GLN A 71 -6.31 -3.86 16.70
CA GLN A 71 -5.88 -4.58 15.51
C GLN A 71 -7.07 -5.24 14.82
N LYS A 72 -7.91 -5.96 15.58
CA LYS A 72 -9.12 -6.62 15.06
C LYS A 72 -10.05 -5.66 14.35
N TYR A 73 -10.34 -4.51 14.95
CA TYR A 73 -11.35 -3.59 14.42
C TYR A 73 -10.81 -2.63 13.36
N ILE A 74 -9.61 -2.11 13.54
CA ILE A 74 -9.00 -1.20 12.58
C ILE A 74 -8.67 -1.92 11.27
N SER A 75 -8.21 -3.18 11.33
CA SER A 75 -7.91 -3.97 10.13
C SER A 75 -9.14 -4.38 9.32
N ARG A 76 -10.34 -4.32 9.91
CA ARG A 76 -11.59 -4.60 9.19
C ARG A 76 -12.07 -3.45 8.32
N ILE A 77 -11.56 -2.23 8.55
CA ILE A 77 -11.99 -1.05 7.79
C ILE A 77 -11.48 -1.15 6.37
N LYS A 78 -12.40 -1.15 5.41
CA LYS A 78 -12.11 -1.34 3.99
C LYS A 78 -11.52 -0.09 3.35
N PRO A 79 -10.65 -0.25 2.35
CA PRO A 79 -10.10 0.88 1.59
C PRO A 79 -11.16 1.79 0.98
N GLU A 80 -12.24 1.23 0.45
CA GLU A 80 -13.34 1.99 -0.15
C GLU A 80 -14.02 2.89 0.88
N SER A 81 -14.16 2.42 2.13
CA SER A 81 -14.70 3.20 3.23
C SER A 81 -13.77 4.34 3.62
N LEU A 82 -12.46 4.11 3.64
CA LEU A 82 -11.46 5.13 3.93
C LEU A 82 -11.39 6.19 2.83
N HIS A 83 -11.48 5.78 1.56
CA HIS A 83 -11.53 6.71 0.44
C HIS A 83 -12.77 7.63 0.53
N ARG A 84 -13.93 7.08 0.86
CA ARG A 84 -15.14 7.91 1.09
C ARG A 84 -14.97 8.87 2.26
N VAL A 85 -14.31 8.44 3.35
CA VAL A 85 -13.98 9.34 4.47
C VAL A 85 -13.07 10.48 4.00
N LEU A 86 -12.09 10.20 3.14
CA LEU A 86 -11.23 11.23 2.55
C LEU A 86 -12.05 12.26 1.78
N VAL A 87 -12.96 11.81 0.92
CA VAL A 87 -13.86 12.69 0.16
C VAL A 87 -14.74 13.54 1.10
N GLU A 88 -15.36 12.95 2.11
CA GLU A 88 -16.25 13.67 3.04
C GLU A 88 -15.50 14.70 3.88
N ILE A 89 -14.28 14.39 4.33
CA ILE A 89 -13.43 15.35 5.06
C ILE A 89 -13.09 16.56 4.16
N ASN A 90 -12.77 16.30 2.89
CA ASN A 90 -12.51 17.38 1.95
C ASN A 90 -13.76 18.21 1.64
N LYS A 91 -14.96 17.59 1.54
CA LYS A 91 -16.23 18.33 1.42
C LYS A 91 -16.49 19.24 2.62
N ILE A 92 -16.17 18.78 3.83
CA ILE A 92 -16.21 19.63 5.03
C ILE A 92 -15.20 20.78 4.89
N ALA A 93 -13.98 20.52 4.44
CA ALA A 93 -12.99 21.57 4.23
C ALA A 93 -13.44 22.61 3.18
N ILE A 94 -14.14 22.18 2.13
CA ILE A 94 -14.71 23.05 1.11
C ILE A 94 -15.85 23.92 1.70
N SER A 95 -16.80 23.30 2.43
CA SER A 95 -17.90 24.02 3.06
C SER A 95 -17.45 25.05 4.09
N GLU A 96 -16.36 24.77 4.80
CA GLU A 96 -15.71 25.68 5.73
C GLU A 96 -14.80 26.72 5.01
N GLY A 97 -14.71 26.69 3.68
CA GLY A 97 -13.85 27.55 2.89
C GLY A 97 -12.34 27.39 3.17
N LEU A 98 -11.92 26.23 3.64
CA LEU A 98 -10.49 25.89 3.84
C LEU A 98 -9.84 25.44 2.53
N GLU A 99 -10.63 24.93 1.59
CA GLU A 99 -10.24 24.52 0.24
C GLU A 99 -11.30 24.97 -0.76
N ASP A 100 -10.92 25.28 -2.02
CA ASP A 100 -11.85 25.69 -3.07
C ASP A 100 -11.83 24.78 -4.31
N VAL A 101 -10.92 23.81 -4.35
CA VAL A 101 -10.70 22.86 -5.46
C VAL A 101 -10.48 23.51 -6.81
N LYS A 102 -10.31 24.85 -6.86
CA LYS A 102 -10.08 25.59 -8.12
C LYS A 102 -8.73 25.31 -8.74
N SER A 103 -7.78 24.85 -7.97
CA SER A 103 -6.44 24.51 -8.44
C SER A 103 -6.08 23.11 -7.99
N VAL A 104 -5.67 22.24 -8.93
CA VAL A 104 -5.31 20.85 -8.68
C VAL A 104 -3.89 20.57 -9.16
N SER A 105 -3.06 20.06 -8.28
CA SER A 105 -1.74 19.52 -8.63
C SER A 105 -1.73 18.01 -8.44
N GLN A 106 -0.99 17.30 -9.30
CA GLN A 106 -0.94 15.84 -9.31
C GLN A 106 0.49 15.36 -9.47
N ASP A 107 0.84 14.30 -8.72
CA ASP A 107 2.13 13.60 -8.84
C ASP A 107 2.03 12.16 -8.33
N SER A 108 2.94 11.30 -8.79
CA SER A 108 2.99 9.89 -8.42
C SER A 108 4.23 9.54 -7.61
N THR A 109 4.05 8.63 -6.68
CA THR A 109 5.15 8.07 -5.87
C THR A 109 5.02 6.55 -5.75
N VAL A 110 6.03 5.90 -5.14
CA VAL A 110 6.00 4.46 -4.87
C VAL A 110 6.04 4.24 -3.37
N VAL A 111 5.15 3.37 -2.89
CA VAL A 111 5.20 2.80 -1.53
C VAL A 111 5.65 1.36 -1.66
N LYS A 112 6.73 1.00 -0.96
CA LYS A 112 7.30 -0.35 -1.00
C LYS A 112 6.44 -1.32 -0.19
N THR A 113 6.36 -2.56 -0.66
CA THR A 113 5.89 -3.69 0.15
C THR A 113 7.03 -4.16 1.06
N ASN A 114 6.70 -4.61 2.27
CA ASN A 114 7.70 -5.11 3.21
C ASN A 114 8.13 -6.54 2.85
N ILE A 115 8.98 -6.63 1.85
CA ILE A 115 9.60 -7.87 1.39
C ILE A 115 11.13 -7.72 1.36
N HIS A 116 11.87 -8.81 1.45
CA HIS A 116 13.29 -8.78 1.14
C HIS A 116 13.49 -8.60 -0.38
N TYR A 117 14.70 -8.21 -0.80
CA TYR A 117 15.00 -8.06 -2.23
C TYR A 117 14.78 -9.40 -2.97
N PRO A 118 13.85 -9.47 -3.94
CA PRO A 118 13.47 -10.72 -4.58
C PRO A 118 14.54 -11.18 -5.58
N THR A 119 14.99 -12.40 -5.39
CA THR A 119 15.81 -13.15 -6.36
C THR A 119 15.18 -14.52 -6.55
N ASN A 120 15.40 -15.16 -7.70
CA ASN A 120 14.90 -16.54 -7.92
C ASN A 120 15.42 -17.48 -6.82
N ASN A 121 16.70 -17.32 -6.44
CA ASN A 121 17.31 -18.06 -5.35
C ASN A 121 16.56 -17.88 -4.01
N SER A 122 16.21 -16.63 -3.65
CA SER A 122 15.51 -16.36 -2.38
C SER A 122 14.07 -16.86 -2.40
N LEU A 123 13.37 -16.79 -3.55
CA LEU A 123 12.01 -17.32 -3.67
C LEU A 123 11.96 -18.83 -3.54
N VAL A 124 12.90 -19.57 -4.16
CA VAL A 124 13.03 -21.02 -3.96
C VAL A 124 13.26 -21.35 -2.49
N TRP A 125 14.17 -20.62 -1.82
CA TRP A 125 14.41 -20.81 -0.39
C TRP A 125 13.15 -20.55 0.46
N ASP A 126 12.40 -19.49 0.18
CA ASP A 126 11.17 -19.18 0.91
C ASP A 126 10.10 -20.26 0.69
N CYS A 127 9.97 -20.80 -0.53
CA CYS A 127 9.09 -21.93 -0.80
C CYS A 127 9.47 -23.16 0.01
N VAL A 128 10.74 -23.56 -0.01
CA VAL A 128 11.22 -24.73 0.74
C VAL A 128 10.97 -24.56 2.24
N LYS A 129 11.33 -23.43 2.81
CA LYS A 129 11.16 -23.12 4.23
C LYS A 129 9.69 -23.15 4.64
N THR A 130 8.81 -22.54 3.83
CA THR A 130 7.38 -22.44 4.14
C THR A 130 6.70 -23.79 3.99
N SER A 131 6.99 -24.53 2.92
CA SER A 131 6.46 -25.88 2.71
C SER A 131 6.88 -26.82 3.84
N THR A 132 8.17 -26.87 4.22
CA THR A 132 8.64 -27.73 5.30
C THR A 132 7.95 -27.41 6.63
N ARG A 133 7.74 -26.14 6.95
CA ARG A 133 7.01 -25.73 8.16
C ARG A 133 5.56 -26.23 8.15
N LEU A 134 4.85 -26.08 7.03
CA LEU A 134 3.47 -26.57 6.89
C LEU A 134 3.40 -28.10 6.90
N LEU A 135 4.35 -28.78 6.28
CA LEU A 135 4.44 -30.26 6.34
C LEU A 135 4.67 -30.77 7.76
N ALA A 136 5.51 -30.08 8.54
CA ALA A 136 5.72 -30.40 9.95
C ALA A 136 4.43 -30.25 10.76
N GLN A 137 3.70 -29.14 10.57
CA GLN A 137 2.39 -28.95 11.21
C GLN A 137 1.35 -29.99 10.76
N LEU A 138 1.36 -30.37 9.48
CA LEU A 138 0.44 -31.40 8.98
C LEU A 138 0.77 -32.79 9.54
N LYS A 139 2.04 -33.08 9.79
CA LYS A 139 2.47 -34.32 10.41
C LYS A 139 1.94 -34.50 11.85
N GLU A 140 1.77 -33.40 12.59
CA GLU A 140 1.15 -33.42 13.94
C GLU A 140 -0.33 -33.83 13.88
N GLU A 141 -1.00 -33.64 12.73
CA GLU A 141 -2.41 -33.96 12.50
C GLU A 141 -2.61 -35.28 11.74
N ILE A 142 -1.58 -35.79 11.06
CA ILE A 142 -1.63 -37.01 10.25
C ILE A 142 -0.38 -37.84 10.51
N ASP A 143 -0.44 -38.76 11.45
CA ASP A 143 0.69 -39.61 11.85
C ASP A 143 1.31 -40.40 10.70
N THR A 144 0.50 -40.77 9.70
CA THR A 144 0.94 -41.51 8.51
C THR A 144 1.66 -40.64 7.46
N LEU A 145 1.76 -39.33 7.70
CA LEU A 145 2.51 -38.45 6.83
C LEU A 145 4.00 -38.57 7.17
N ASP A 146 4.78 -38.94 6.18
CA ASP A 146 6.24 -38.88 6.25
C ASP A 146 6.79 -37.95 5.20
N PHE A 147 7.83 -37.19 5.56
CA PHE A 147 8.53 -36.28 4.68
C PHE A 147 9.98 -36.06 5.15
N ILE A 148 10.82 -35.69 4.24
CA ILE A 148 12.23 -35.39 4.52
C ILE A 148 12.42 -33.87 4.60
N ASP A 149 13.03 -33.40 5.68
CA ASP A 149 13.40 -32.00 5.84
C ASP A 149 14.66 -31.66 5.02
N TYR A 150 14.46 -30.96 3.91
CA TYR A 150 15.54 -30.51 3.05
C TYR A 150 16.05 -29.09 3.38
N THR A 151 15.58 -28.44 4.44
CA THR A 151 15.93 -27.04 4.75
C THR A 151 17.41 -26.82 4.93
N LYS A 152 18.13 -27.75 5.59
CA LYS A 152 19.59 -27.65 5.78
C LYS A 152 20.35 -27.63 4.44
N SER A 153 19.99 -28.54 3.53
CA SER A 153 20.61 -28.63 2.21
C SER A 153 20.23 -27.45 1.30
N ALA A 154 18.97 -27.05 1.33
CA ALA A 154 18.48 -25.90 0.58
C ALA A 154 19.16 -24.59 1.04
N LYS A 155 19.29 -24.39 2.36
CA LYS A 155 19.98 -23.24 2.93
C LYS A 155 21.45 -23.17 2.51
N LYS A 156 22.13 -24.32 2.48
CA LYS A 156 23.51 -24.41 2.02
C LYS A 156 23.62 -23.96 0.55
N THR A 157 22.80 -24.51 -0.34
CA THR A 157 22.80 -24.16 -1.77
C THR A 157 22.40 -22.69 -1.98
N PHE A 158 21.43 -22.17 -1.22
CA PHE A 158 21.07 -20.75 -1.22
C PHE A 158 22.28 -19.84 -0.96
N TYR A 159 23.08 -20.14 0.07
CA TYR A 159 24.29 -19.37 0.35
C TYR A 159 25.38 -19.55 -0.72
N GLU A 160 25.60 -20.78 -1.21
CA GLU A 160 26.55 -21.06 -2.28
C GLU A 160 26.24 -20.20 -3.52
N ILE A 161 24.97 -20.09 -3.94
CA ILE A 161 24.55 -19.23 -5.06
C ILE A 161 24.83 -17.75 -4.78
N ASN A 162 24.50 -17.27 -3.56
CA ASN A 162 24.67 -15.85 -3.23
C ASN A 162 26.12 -15.38 -3.20
N ILE A 163 27.06 -16.24 -2.79
CA ILE A 163 28.49 -15.89 -2.73
C ILE A 163 29.22 -16.12 -4.06
N THR A 164 28.64 -16.92 -4.96
CA THR A 164 29.27 -17.27 -6.24
C THR A 164 29.12 -16.12 -7.24
N ARG A 165 30.26 -15.60 -7.72
CA ARG A 165 30.31 -14.57 -8.75
C ARG A 165 30.40 -15.20 -10.13
N GLY A 166 29.67 -14.62 -11.08
CA GLY A 166 29.62 -15.06 -12.50
C GLY A 166 28.49 -16.04 -12.77
N GLU A 167 27.77 -15.75 -13.85
CA GLU A 167 26.55 -16.46 -14.23
C GLU A 167 26.84 -17.94 -14.55
N ALA A 168 27.82 -18.22 -15.38
CA ALA A 168 28.21 -19.59 -15.75
C ALA A 168 28.56 -20.48 -14.53
N LYS A 169 29.13 -19.90 -13.47
CA LYS A 169 29.43 -20.63 -12.23
C LYS A 169 28.22 -20.88 -11.36
N ARG A 170 27.16 -20.06 -11.51
CA ARG A 170 25.90 -20.22 -10.76
C ARG A 170 24.97 -21.26 -11.37
N ILE A 171 25.01 -21.46 -12.68
CA ILE A 171 24.14 -22.42 -13.39
C ILE A 171 24.14 -23.81 -12.73
N PRO A 172 25.30 -24.48 -12.49
CA PRO A 172 25.30 -25.79 -11.81
C PRO A 172 24.70 -25.78 -10.41
N LEU A 173 24.82 -24.66 -9.69
CA LEU A 173 24.22 -24.51 -8.36
C LEU A 173 22.71 -24.35 -8.43
N PHE A 174 22.19 -23.64 -9.44
CA PHE A 174 20.76 -23.56 -9.69
C PHE A 174 20.20 -24.93 -10.11
N HIS A 175 20.89 -25.71 -10.94
CA HIS A 175 20.48 -27.09 -11.23
C HIS A 175 20.36 -27.92 -9.95
N LYS A 176 21.36 -27.87 -9.08
CA LYS A 176 21.33 -28.56 -7.77
C LYS A 176 20.14 -28.09 -6.92
N GLN A 177 19.89 -26.77 -6.88
CA GLN A 177 18.79 -26.19 -6.14
C GLN A 177 17.43 -26.66 -6.68
N LEU A 178 17.23 -26.66 -7.99
CA LEU A 178 16.00 -27.07 -8.63
C LEU A 178 15.71 -28.57 -8.47
N ILE A 179 16.73 -29.42 -8.52
CA ILE A 179 16.58 -30.86 -8.21
C ILE A 179 16.07 -31.07 -6.77
N LEU A 180 16.63 -30.33 -5.82
CA LEU A 180 16.17 -30.38 -4.43
C LEU A 180 14.75 -29.80 -4.32
N PHE A 181 14.46 -28.71 -5.00
CA PHE A 181 13.15 -28.08 -4.97
C PHE A 181 12.05 -28.97 -5.55
N THR A 182 12.34 -29.72 -6.64
CA THR A 182 11.42 -30.75 -7.19
C THR A 182 11.07 -31.81 -6.15
N LYS A 183 12.02 -32.23 -5.32
CA LYS A 183 11.72 -33.18 -4.23
C LYS A 183 10.75 -32.59 -3.22
N VAL A 184 10.90 -31.31 -2.86
CA VAL A 184 9.99 -30.62 -1.94
C VAL A 184 8.61 -30.42 -2.57
N ILE A 185 8.52 -30.07 -3.85
CA ILE A 185 7.27 -29.97 -4.62
C ILE A 185 6.52 -31.32 -4.57
N ASN A 186 7.21 -32.41 -4.87
CA ASN A 186 6.61 -33.74 -4.87
C ASN A 186 6.11 -34.16 -3.47
N GLN A 187 6.87 -33.89 -2.41
CA GLN A 187 6.42 -34.14 -1.05
C GLN A 187 5.18 -33.31 -0.69
N THR A 188 5.16 -32.03 -1.07
CA THR A 188 4.01 -31.14 -0.86
C THR A 188 2.77 -31.68 -1.59
N SER A 189 2.91 -32.05 -2.86
CA SER A 189 1.82 -32.63 -3.65
C SER A 189 1.28 -33.95 -3.05
N ASN A 190 2.17 -34.82 -2.55
CA ASN A 190 1.77 -36.07 -1.89
C ASN A 190 1.05 -35.82 -0.56
N ALA A 191 1.49 -34.83 0.22
CA ALA A 191 0.89 -34.49 1.51
C ALA A 191 -0.54 -33.93 1.34
N ILE A 192 -0.80 -33.15 0.31
CA ILE A 192 -2.13 -32.61 0.00
C ILE A 192 -3.15 -33.74 -0.27
N LYS A 193 -2.70 -34.86 -0.87
CA LYS A 193 -3.56 -36.00 -1.22
C LYS A 193 -3.87 -36.94 -0.05
N LYS A 194 -3.22 -36.76 1.12
CA LYS A 194 -3.48 -37.59 2.30
C LYS A 194 -4.88 -37.31 2.86
N LYS A 195 -5.63 -38.39 3.10
CA LYS A 195 -6.96 -38.28 3.71
C LYS A 195 -6.86 -37.94 5.20
N SER A 196 -7.65 -36.98 5.64
CA SER A 196 -7.80 -36.64 7.05
C SER A 196 -9.21 -36.16 7.36
N THR A 197 -9.68 -36.47 8.58
CA THR A 197 -10.94 -35.95 9.14
C THR A 197 -10.73 -34.67 9.94
N SER A 198 -9.47 -34.36 10.33
CA SER A 198 -9.13 -33.17 11.10
C SER A 198 -9.42 -31.90 10.30
N ILE A 199 -10.10 -30.95 10.92
CA ILE A 199 -10.35 -29.61 10.35
C ILE A 199 -9.04 -28.83 10.17
N ILE A 200 -8.12 -28.99 11.14
CA ILE A 200 -6.79 -28.34 11.11
C ILE A 200 -5.98 -28.89 9.94
N ALA A 201 -5.97 -30.22 9.75
CA ALA A 201 -5.28 -30.83 8.61
C ALA A 201 -5.81 -30.33 7.28
N LYS A 202 -7.14 -30.22 7.11
CA LYS A 202 -7.75 -29.68 5.90
C LYS A 202 -7.33 -28.24 5.64
N TYR A 203 -7.32 -27.40 6.68
CA TYR A 203 -6.85 -26.01 6.54
C TYR A 203 -5.37 -25.94 6.10
N ILE A 204 -4.50 -26.77 6.71
CA ILE A 204 -3.09 -26.82 6.32
C ILE A 204 -2.93 -27.33 4.88
N GLN A 205 -3.74 -28.32 4.47
CA GLN A 205 -3.74 -28.82 3.08
C GLN A 205 -4.20 -27.77 2.06
N GLU A 206 -5.16 -26.92 2.41
CA GLU A 206 -5.56 -25.76 1.59
C GLU A 206 -4.42 -24.76 1.43
N GLU A 207 -3.71 -24.44 2.52
CA GLU A 207 -2.54 -23.55 2.46
C GLU A 207 -1.38 -24.17 1.65
N LEU A 208 -1.14 -25.48 1.78
CA LEU A 208 -0.17 -26.20 0.95
C LEU A 208 -0.58 -26.23 -0.52
N THR A 209 -1.87 -26.31 -0.83
CA THR A 209 -2.38 -26.28 -2.20
C THR A 209 -2.13 -24.92 -2.87
N LYS A 210 -2.39 -23.83 -2.13
CA LYS A 210 -2.06 -22.47 -2.60
C LYS A 210 -0.55 -22.31 -2.80
N LEU A 211 0.25 -22.79 -1.84
CA LEU A 211 1.70 -22.72 -1.92
C LEU A 211 2.25 -23.54 -3.07
N LEU A 212 1.67 -24.72 -3.39
CA LEU A 212 2.11 -25.58 -4.49
C LEU A 212 2.05 -24.85 -5.83
N GLY A 213 0.96 -24.13 -6.12
CA GLY A 213 0.87 -23.32 -7.36
C GLY A 213 1.96 -22.24 -7.44
N LEU A 214 2.30 -21.61 -6.31
CA LEU A 214 3.40 -20.65 -6.27
C LEU A 214 4.77 -21.32 -6.43
N MET A 215 4.96 -22.51 -5.87
CA MET A 215 6.20 -23.29 -6.05
C MET A 215 6.43 -23.67 -7.50
N GLU A 216 5.38 -24.07 -8.21
CA GLU A 216 5.45 -24.42 -9.64
C GLU A 216 5.81 -23.19 -10.49
N GLN A 217 5.20 -22.03 -10.23
CA GLN A 217 5.54 -20.76 -10.88
C GLN A 217 6.99 -20.35 -10.59
N VAL A 218 7.44 -20.41 -9.33
CA VAL A 218 8.82 -20.10 -8.95
C VAL A 218 9.82 -21.06 -9.61
N TYR A 219 9.48 -22.34 -9.74
CA TYR A 219 10.30 -23.32 -10.43
C TYR A 219 10.44 -22.96 -11.92
N ASP A 220 9.33 -22.74 -12.62
CA ASP A 220 9.32 -22.40 -14.05
C ASP A 220 10.14 -21.14 -14.33
N VAL A 221 9.86 -20.05 -13.62
CA VAL A 221 10.58 -18.77 -13.79
C VAL A 221 12.07 -18.92 -13.49
N THR A 222 12.41 -19.69 -12.44
CA THR A 222 13.82 -19.92 -12.08
C THR A 222 14.52 -20.73 -13.17
N TYR A 223 13.88 -21.76 -13.70
CA TYR A 223 14.45 -22.61 -14.75
C TYR A 223 14.68 -21.80 -16.03
N ARG A 224 13.65 -21.14 -16.54
CA ARG A 224 13.71 -20.33 -17.77
C ARG A 224 14.79 -19.23 -17.66
N LYS A 225 14.85 -18.55 -16.52
CA LYS A 225 15.78 -17.44 -16.37
C LYS A 225 17.22 -17.85 -16.06
N GLU A 226 17.44 -18.78 -15.09
CA GLU A 226 18.77 -19.06 -14.55
C GLU A 226 19.46 -20.24 -15.27
N ILE A 227 18.69 -21.10 -15.98
CA ILE A 227 19.22 -22.24 -16.74
C ILE A 227 19.20 -21.94 -18.24
N ASP A 228 18.04 -21.55 -18.78
CA ASP A 228 17.90 -21.30 -20.22
C ASP A 228 18.34 -19.90 -20.63
N GLY A 229 18.57 -18.98 -19.67
CA GLY A 229 19.00 -17.60 -19.93
C GLY A 229 17.89 -16.73 -20.55
N GLU A 230 16.62 -17.11 -20.39
CA GLU A 230 15.48 -16.39 -20.95
C GLU A 230 15.26 -15.04 -20.26
N ASN A 231 14.92 -14.03 -21.05
CA ASN A 231 14.43 -12.77 -20.50
C ASN A 231 12.95 -12.85 -20.13
N VAL A 232 12.65 -13.42 -18.97
CA VAL A 232 11.28 -13.63 -18.49
C VAL A 232 10.57 -12.29 -18.24
N SER A 233 9.31 -12.18 -18.71
CA SER A 233 8.46 -11.00 -18.51
C SER A 233 8.22 -10.69 -17.03
N SER A 234 7.98 -9.41 -16.70
CA SER A 234 7.63 -9.00 -15.33
C SER A 234 6.28 -9.55 -14.89
N GLU A 235 5.37 -9.85 -15.82
CA GLU A 235 4.04 -10.38 -15.56
C GLU A 235 4.08 -11.84 -15.11
N ASP A 236 5.08 -12.61 -15.61
CA ASP A 236 5.29 -14.00 -15.21
C ASP A 236 5.98 -14.12 -13.84
N LYS A 237 6.65 -13.04 -13.38
CA LYS A 237 7.48 -13.06 -12.16
C LYS A 237 6.66 -12.87 -10.91
N LEU A 238 6.97 -13.68 -9.91
CA LEU A 238 6.58 -13.46 -8.53
C LEU A 238 7.71 -12.71 -7.79
N PHE A 239 7.35 -11.74 -6.94
CA PHE A 239 8.32 -10.99 -6.15
C PHE A 239 8.32 -11.39 -4.67
N SER A 240 7.24 -12.03 -4.20
CA SER A 240 7.16 -12.61 -2.86
C SER A 240 6.07 -13.67 -2.80
N ILE A 241 6.33 -14.79 -2.17
CA ILE A 241 5.30 -15.80 -1.89
C ILE A 241 4.36 -15.37 -0.75
N TYR A 242 4.77 -14.38 0.06
CA TYR A 242 4.01 -13.87 1.19
C TYR A 242 3.14 -12.66 0.81
N GLU A 243 3.65 -11.80 -0.08
CA GLU A 243 3.00 -10.58 -0.55
C GLU A 243 2.89 -10.64 -2.08
N GLN A 244 2.06 -11.56 -2.56
CA GLN A 244 1.89 -11.89 -3.99
C GLN A 244 1.42 -10.70 -4.82
N HIS A 245 0.79 -9.71 -4.18
CA HIS A 245 0.34 -8.49 -4.83
C HIS A 245 1.47 -7.53 -5.20
N THR A 246 2.69 -7.77 -4.75
CA THR A 246 3.82 -6.86 -4.98
C THR A 246 4.14 -6.74 -6.46
N ASP A 247 4.16 -5.49 -6.95
CA ASP A 247 4.55 -5.17 -8.32
C ASP A 247 5.99 -4.63 -8.38
N ILE A 248 6.61 -4.70 -9.54
CA ILE A 248 7.89 -4.05 -9.81
C ILE A 248 7.65 -2.69 -10.47
N ILE A 249 8.21 -1.64 -9.88
CA ILE A 249 8.10 -0.28 -10.39
C ILE A 249 9.48 0.22 -10.81
N VAL A 250 9.65 0.45 -12.09
CA VAL A 250 10.89 1.01 -12.67
C VAL A 250 10.61 2.41 -13.16
N LYS A 251 11.32 3.41 -12.63
CA LYS A 251 11.25 4.81 -13.05
C LYS A 251 12.57 5.22 -13.72
N GLY A 252 12.57 5.26 -15.05
CA GLY A 252 13.75 5.62 -15.85
C GLY A 252 14.91 4.63 -15.64
N GLN A 253 16.13 5.14 -15.44
CA GLN A 253 17.35 4.34 -15.20
C GLN A 253 17.60 4.06 -13.70
N ARG A 254 16.63 4.32 -12.83
CA ARG A 254 16.77 4.10 -11.38
C ARG A 254 16.59 2.63 -11.03
N GLU A 255 17.02 2.27 -9.81
CA GLU A 255 16.78 0.94 -9.26
C GLU A 255 15.28 0.58 -9.26
N ALA A 256 15.00 -0.69 -9.52
CA ALA A 256 13.65 -1.23 -9.41
C ALA A 256 13.17 -1.18 -7.96
N LEU A 257 11.95 -0.68 -7.75
CA LEU A 257 11.27 -0.67 -6.47
C LEU A 257 10.19 -1.75 -6.46
N PHE A 258 10.08 -2.48 -5.37
CA PHE A 258 9.07 -3.52 -5.17
C PHE A 258 7.96 -2.98 -4.27
N GLY A 259 6.76 -2.81 -4.81
CA GLY A 259 5.63 -2.18 -4.14
C GLY A 259 4.59 -1.69 -5.13
N HIS A 260 3.91 -0.57 -4.81
CA HIS A 260 2.86 -0.05 -5.68
C HIS A 260 3.03 1.43 -5.95
N LYS A 261 2.64 1.82 -7.15
CA LYS A 261 2.54 3.23 -7.54
C LYS A 261 1.30 3.84 -6.89
N ILE A 262 1.50 4.97 -6.24
CA ILE A 262 0.46 5.79 -5.63
C ILE A 262 0.39 7.10 -6.40
N ASN A 263 -0.77 7.44 -6.92
CA ASN A 263 -1.02 8.71 -7.58
C ASN A 263 -1.87 9.59 -6.66
N LEU A 264 -1.38 10.79 -6.37
CA LEU A 264 -2.01 11.74 -5.47
C LEU A 264 -2.37 13.02 -6.22
N SER A 265 -3.54 13.57 -5.93
CA SER A 265 -3.86 14.94 -6.29
C SER A 265 -4.11 15.78 -5.05
N ALA A 266 -3.74 17.06 -5.10
CA ALA A 266 -3.91 17.98 -3.98
C ALA A 266 -4.39 19.35 -4.46
N GLY A 267 -5.16 20.01 -3.61
CA GLY A 267 -5.64 21.36 -3.78
C GLY A 267 -4.62 22.40 -3.32
N LYS A 268 -5.00 23.67 -3.48
CA LYS A 268 -4.15 24.82 -3.11
C LYS A 268 -3.87 24.89 -1.60
N SER A 269 -4.74 24.39 -0.77
CA SER A 269 -4.56 24.28 0.69
C SER A 269 -3.56 23.21 1.11
N ASN A 270 -3.03 22.43 0.17
CA ASN A 270 -2.22 21.21 0.37
C ASN A 270 -3.03 20.01 0.91
N LEU A 271 -4.35 20.05 0.93
CA LEU A 271 -5.18 18.87 1.19
C LEU A 271 -5.08 17.90 0.01
N VAL A 272 -4.85 16.63 0.29
CA VAL A 272 -4.94 15.56 -0.71
C VAL A 272 -6.41 15.35 -1.06
N LEU A 273 -6.76 15.59 -2.33
CA LEU A 273 -8.12 15.49 -2.85
C LEU A 273 -8.46 14.07 -3.30
N ASP A 274 -7.51 13.40 -3.94
CA ASP A 274 -7.67 12.02 -4.40
C ASP A 274 -6.38 11.21 -4.18
N CYS A 275 -6.56 9.91 -3.94
CA CYS A 275 -5.48 8.95 -3.71
C CYS A 275 -5.79 7.64 -4.43
N GLN A 276 -5.11 7.40 -5.54
CA GLN A 276 -5.22 6.17 -6.32
C GLN A 276 -4.04 5.25 -6.01
N ILE A 277 -4.35 4.01 -5.64
CA ILE A 277 -3.36 2.97 -5.36
C ILE A 277 -3.42 1.96 -6.48
N LEU A 278 -2.35 1.88 -7.26
CA LEU A 278 -2.36 1.25 -8.58
C LEU A 278 -1.69 -0.12 -8.55
N ARG A 279 -2.17 -1.02 -9.43
CA ARG A 279 -1.51 -2.26 -9.75
C ARG A 279 -0.63 -2.06 -10.99
N GLY A 280 0.48 -2.80 -11.03
CA GLY A 280 1.46 -2.65 -12.10
C GLY A 280 2.19 -1.29 -12.06
N ASN A 281 2.74 -0.91 -13.22
CA ASN A 281 3.43 0.37 -13.39
C ASN A 281 2.84 1.17 -14.56
N PRO A 282 1.57 1.62 -14.47
CA PRO A 282 0.96 2.43 -15.52
C PRO A 282 1.74 3.72 -15.74
N SER A 283 1.75 4.23 -16.97
CA SER A 283 2.42 5.50 -17.27
C SER A 283 1.73 6.66 -16.59
N ASP A 284 2.48 7.69 -16.18
CA ASP A 284 1.87 8.88 -15.56
C ASP A 284 0.88 9.57 -16.51
N LYS A 285 1.10 9.48 -17.84
CA LYS A 285 0.17 10.02 -18.86
C LYS A 285 -1.24 9.43 -18.73
N SER A 286 -1.35 8.12 -18.45
CA SER A 286 -2.64 7.44 -18.31
C SER A 286 -3.39 7.77 -17.01
N LEU A 287 -2.72 8.42 -16.06
CA LEU A 287 -3.30 8.75 -14.75
C LEU A 287 -3.93 10.15 -14.71
N PHE A 288 -3.67 11.00 -15.70
CA PHE A 288 -4.13 12.39 -15.71
C PHE A 288 -5.66 12.47 -15.74
N GLN A 289 -6.28 11.90 -16.78
CA GLN A 289 -7.73 11.96 -16.98
C GLN A 289 -8.50 11.34 -15.82
N PRO A 290 -8.22 10.09 -15.38
CA PRO A 290 -8.95 9.47 -14.26
C PRO A 290 -8.87 10.30 -12.97
N THR A 291 -7.77 11.01 -12.73
CA THR A 291 -7.63 11.85 -11.54
C THR A 291 -8.51 13.09 -11.61
N ILE A 292 -8.53 13.76 -12.76
CA ILE A 292 -9.41 14.93 -12.96
C ILE A 292 -10.88 14.50 -12.88
N ASP A 293 -11.25 13.38 -13.51
CA ASP A 293 -12.62 12.84 -13.44
C ASP A 293 -13.03 12.56 -11.99
N ASN A 294 -12.15 11.90 -11.19
CA ASN A 294 -12.43 11.64 -9.78
C ASN A 294 -12.63 12.94 -8.98
N VAL A 295 -11.79 13.95 -9.21
CA VAL A 295 -11.93 15.26 -8.53
C VAL A 295 -13.27 15.91 -8.89
N ILE A 296 -13.62 15.95 -10.17
CA ILE A 296 -14.89 16.54 -10.62
C ILE A 296 -16.07 15.74 -10.06
N GLN A 297 -16.03 14.43 -10.15
CA GLN A 297 -17.12 13.55 -9.66
C GLN A 297 -17.30 13.65 -8.15
N ASN A 298 -16.22 13.68 -7.38
CA ASN A 298 -16.27 13.68 -5.92
C ASN A 298 -16.73 15.01 -5.33
N TYR A 299 -16.35 16.13 -5.97
CA TYR A 299 -16.58 17.48 -5.42
C TYR A 299 -17.55 18.32 -6.24
N GLU A 300 -17.95 17.87 -7.42
CA GLU A 300 -18.85 18.60 -8.35
C GLU A 300 -18.27 19.96 -8.76
N ILE A 301 -16.95 20.10 -8.75
CA ILE A 301 -16.21 21.32 -9.09
C ILE A 301 -15.24 21.01 -10.22
N ILE A 302 -15.32 21.77 -11.31
CA ILE A 302 -14.32 21.73 -12.38
C ILE A 302 -13.15 22.61 -11.94
N PRO A 303 -11.92 22.05 -11.83
CA PRO A 303 -10.75 22.85 -11.50
C PRO A 303 -10.48 23.89 -12.58
N ARG A 304 -10.22 25.13 -12.19
CA ARG A 304 -9.78 26.17 -13.13
C ARG A 304 -8.34 25.95 -13.58
N ASP A 305 -7.48 25.54 -12.65
CA ASP A 305 -6.05 25.41 -12.85
C ASP A 305 -5.62 23.95 -12.61
N SER A 306 -4.84 23.37 -13.51
CA SER A 306 -4.20 22.07 -13.34
C SER A 306 -2.70 22.13 -13.58
N THR A 307 -1.90 21.55 -12.69
CA THR A 307 -0.44 21.45 -12.86
C THR A 307 0.09 20.09 -12.48
N THR A 308 0.98 19.56 -13.32
CA THR A 308 1.59 18.25 -13.10
C THR A 308 3.06 18.21 -13.52
N ASP A 309 3.75 17.10 -13.25
CA ASP A 309 5.07 16.86 -13.82
C ASP A 309 4.98 16.58 -15.33
N GLY A 310 6.12 16.72 -16.04
CA GLY A 310 6.23 16.43 -17.47
C GLY A 310 5.91 14.99 -17.86
N GLY A 311 5.96 14.06 -16.90
CA GLY A 311 5.54 12.67 -17.10
C GLY A 311 4.07 12.49 -17.49
N TYR A 312 3.20 13.45 -17.15
CA TYR A 312 1.77 13.47 -17.50
C TYR A 312 1.49 14.14 -18.85
N ALA A 313 2.48 14.80 -19.43
CA ALA A 313 2.31 15.61 -20.65
C ALA A 313 1.98 14.73 -21.87
N SER A 314 0.84 15.01 -22.52
CA SER A 314 0.46 14.48 -23.82
C SER A 314 -0.57 15.41 -24.48
N LEU A 315 -0.65 15.42 -25.82
CA LEU A 315 -1.68 16.18 -26.53
C LEU A 315 -3.07 15.73 -26.13
N ILE A 316 -3.27 14.42 -25.96
CA ILE A 316 -4.55 13.84 -25.52
C ILE A 316 -4.98 14.39 -24.15
N ASN A 317 -4.05 14.50 -23.20
CA ASN A 317 -4.35 15.05 -21.87
C ASN A 317 -4.61 16.56 -21.92
N LEU A 318 -3.92 17.28 -22.80
CA LEU A 318 -4.14 18.70 -23.01
C LEU A 318 -5.54 18.96 -23.59
N GLU A 319 -5.90 18.25 -24.67
CA GLU A 319 -7.22 18.34 -25.28
C GLU A 319 -8.35 17.92 -24.34
N TYR A 320 -8.12 16.85 -23.57
CA TYR A 320 -9.07 16.41 -22.55
C TYR A 320 -9.32 17.51 -21.51
N ALA A 321 -8.27 18.11 -20.96
CA ALA A 321 -8.38 19.13 -19.94
C ALA A 321 -9.10 20.40 -20.47
N GLN A 322 -8.85 20.79 -21.73
CA GLN A 322 -9.58 21.86 -22.38
C GLN A 322 -11.07 21.55 -22.53
N LYS A 323 -11.41 20.33 -22.98
CA LYS A 323 -12.80 19.89 -23.13
C LYS A 323 -13.52 19.81 -21.78
N ALA A 324 -12.80 19.46 -20.72
CA ALA A 324 -13.32 19.46 -19.35
C ALA A 324 -13.56 20.87 -18.78
N GLY A 325 -13.11 21.92 -19.45
CA GLY A 325 -13.32 23.32 -19.02
C GLY A 325 -12.20 23.87 -18.12
N ILE A 326 -11.02 23.23 -18.09
CA ILE A 326 -9.87 23.72 -17.34
C ILE A 326 -9.21 24.87 -18.10
N GLU A 327 -9.10 26.05 -17.48
CA GLU A 327 -8.58 27.27 -18.14
C GLU A 327 -7.05 27.29 -18.22
N ASN A 328 -6.36 26.88 -17.16
CA ASN A 328 -4.91 26.90 -17.08
C ASN A 328 -4.37 25.48 -16.88
N ILE A 329 -3.62 24.99 -17.86
CA ILE A 329 -3.07 23.64 -17.91
C ILE A 329 -1.56 23.74 -18.06
N VAL A 330 -0.82 23.31 -17.03
CA VAL A 330 0.64 23.42 -16.97
C VAL A 330 1.28 22.08 -16.71
N PHE A 331 2.02 21.59 -17.68
CA PHE A 331 2.95 20.47 -17.51
C PHE A 331 4.36 21.06 -17.30
N ASN A 332 5.02 20.69 -16.22
CA ASN A 332 6.27 21.35 -15.80
C ASN A 332 7.42 21.24 -16.82
N LYS A 333 7.47 20.14 -17.55
CA LYS A 333 8.38 19.94 -18.68
C LYS A 333 7.58 19.43 -19.86
N VAL A 334 7.60 20.18 -20.94
CA VAL A 334 6.92 19.82 -22.20
C VAL A 334 7.98 19.44 -23.21
N VAL A 335 7.72 18.40 -23.98
CA VAL A 335 8.64 17.91 -25.03
C VAL A 335 8.04 18.22 -26.40
N GLY A 336 8.87 18.71 -27.31
CA GLY A 336 8.46 19.03 -28.69
C GLY A 336 7.70 20.34 -28.81
N SER A 337 6.73 20.40 -29.72
CA SER A 337 5.93 21.59 -30.04
C SER A 337 4.76 21.86 -29.11
N MET A 338 4.55 21.02 -28.11
CA MET A 338 3.46 21.15 -27.15
C MET A 338 3.68 22.39 -26.26
N GLN A 339 2.65 23.21 -26.09
CA GLN A 339 2.68 24.40 -25.24
C GLN A 339 1.65 24.24 -24.11
N ASN A 340 1.98 24.79 -22.93
CA ASN A 340 1.02 24.94 -21.85
C ASN A 340 -0.09 25.89 -22.23
N ILE A 341 -1.29 25.69 -21.73
CA ILE A 341 -2.43 26.59 -21.93
C ILE A 341 -2.59 27.39 -20.66
N VAL A 342 -2.40 28.70 -20.77
CA VAL A 342 -2.43 29.62 -19.62
C VAL A 342 -2.96 30.99 -20.04
N SER A 343 -3.66 31.63 -19.11
CA SER A 343 -4.16 33.02 -19.31
C SER A 343 -3.04 34.04 -19.31
N SER A 344 -1.87 33.78 -18.74
CA SER A 344 -0.70 34.68 -18.75
C SER A 344 0.59 33.93 -18.37
N LEU A 345 1.75 34.49 -18.77
CA LEU A 345 3.08 33.97 -18.37
C LEU A 345 3.30 33.99 -16.86
N ASN A 346 2.72 34.97 -16.15
CA ASN A 346 2.76 35.01 -14.69
C ASN A 346 2.00 33.84 -14.08
N MET A 347 0.85 33.45 -14.68
CA MET A 347 0.09 32.29 -14.25
C MET A 347 0.90 30.99 -14.45
N GLU A 348 1.53 30.83 -15.58
CA GLU A 348 2.38 29.67 -15.87
C GLU A 348 3.52 29.55 -14.85
N THR A 349 4.23 30.63 -14.57
CA THR A 349 5.32 30.68 -13.59
C THR A 349 4.81 30.31 -12.19
N ARG A 350 3.65 30.83 -11.79
CA ARG A 350 3.03 30.54 -10.50
C ARG A 350 2.65 29.08 -10.38
N LEU A 351 2.06 28.48 -11.40
CA LEU A 351 1.64 27.07 -11.40
C LEU A 351 2.85 26.14 -11.41
N LYS A 352 3.88 26.44 -12.20
CA LYS A 352 5.15 25.69 -12.18
C LYS A 352 5.80 25.71 -10.77
N LYS A 353 5.82 26.85 -10.12
CA LYS A 353 6.33 26.98 -8.74
C LYS A 353 5.46 26.23 -7.75
N TRP A 354 4.14 26.32 -7.87
CA TRP A 354 3.21 25.64 -6.96
C TRP A 354 3.28 24.12 -7.09
N ARG A 355 3.57 23.56 -8.29
CA ARG A 355 3.77 22.11 -8.44
C ARG A 355 4.76 21.52 -7.44
N SER A 356 5.80 22.26 -7.08
CA SER A 356 6.79 21.77 -6.10
C SER A 356 6.18 21.48 -4.71
N ALA A 357 5.00 22.02 -4.41
CA ALA A 357 4.26 21.67 -3.20
C ALA A 357 3.87 20.18 -3.15
N MET A 358 3.62 19.55 -4.31
CA MET A 358 3.33 18.10 -4.35
C MET A 358 4.49 17.26 -3.85
N GLU A 359 5.72 17.65 -4.16
CA GLU A 359 6.92 16.95 -3.65
C GLU A 359 6.99 17.06 -2.12
N ALA A 360 6.65 18.22 -1.57
CA ALA A 360 6.57 18.43 -0.13
C ALA A 360 5.43 17.62 0.52
N ILE A 361 4.24 17.57 -0.11
CA ILE A 361 3.10 16.75 0.33
C ILE A 361 3.51 15.28 0.39
N ILE A 362 4.05 14.73 -0.70
CA ILE A 362 4.51 13.35 -0.78
C ILE A 362 5.60 13.07 0.27
N SER A 363 6.56 13.97 0.42
CA SER A 363 7.62 13.83 1.42
C SER A 363 7.07 13.83 2.85
N ASN A 364 6.11 14.72 3.15
CA ASN A 364 5.46 14.79 4.45
C ASN A 364 4.65 13.53 4.76
N ILE A 365 3.90 13.00 3.79
CA ILE A 365 3.16 11.74 3.94
C ILE A 365 4.14 10.59 4.20
N LYS A 366 5.20 10.47 3.40
CA LYS A 366 6.16 9.39 3.55
C LYS A 366 6.94 9.44 4.87
N ARG A 367 7.43 10.60 5.26
CA ARG A 367 8.26 10.78 6.46
C ARG A 367 7.42 10.90 7.72
N GLY A 368 6.35 11.71 7.66
CA GLY A 368 5.51 12.02 8.82
C GLY A 368 4.63 10.85 9.26
N PHE A 369 4.27 9.95 8.35
CA PHE A 369 3.38 8.82 8.62
C PHE A 369 4.01 7.46 8.29
N ASN A 370 5.34 7.42 8.16
CA ASN A 370 6.17 6.23 8.01
C ASN A 370 5.67 5.27 6.91
N ILE A 371 5.43 5.82 5.69
CA ILE A 371 4.87 5.07 4.56
C ILE A 371 5.87 4.87 3.41
N PHE A 372 7.18 4.83 3.71
CA PHE A 372 8.16 4.40 2.72
C PHE A 372 8.00 2.92 2.37
N THR A 373 7.71 2.11 3.39
CA THR A 373 7.46 0.68 3.29
C THR A 373 6.20 0.35 4.09
N CYS A 374 5.25 -0.31 3.46
CA CYS A 374 4.02 -0.73 4.11
C CYS A 374 4.25 -2.06 4.85
N ASN A 375 4.08 -2.06 6.17
CA ASN A 375 4.23 -3.25 7.02
C ASN A 375 2.92 -4.05 7.20
N TRP A 376 1.80 -3.56 6.63
CA TRP A 376 0.54 -4.28 6.67
C TRP A 376 0.51 -5.32 5.55
N LYS A 377 0.11 -6.55 5.89
CA LYS A 377 0.15 -7.70 4.98
C LYS A 377 -1.10 -7.81 4.12
N GLY A 378 -0.90 -8.13 2.85
CA GLY A 378 -1.96 -8.33 1.87
C GLY A 378 -2.46 -7.03 1.23
N TRP A 379 -3.00 -7.15 0.03
CA TRP A 379 -3.39 -6.03 -0.83
C TRP A 379 -4.39 -5.06 -0.17
N VAL A 380 -5.47 -5.59 0.40
CA VAL A 380 -6.51 -4.77 1.05
C VAL A 380 -5.94 -3.96 2.21
N HIS A 381 -5.10 -4.58 3.03
CA HIS A 381 -4.48 -3.90 4.17
C HIS A 381 -3.38 -2.91 3.72
N PHE A 382 -2.67 -3.22 2.64
CA PHE A 382 -1.75 -2.27 2.02
C PHE A 382 -2.48 -0.98 1.61
N GLN A 383 -3.59 -1.12 0.88
CA GLN A 383 -4.42 0.02 0.48
C GLN A 383 -4.95 0.79 1.69
N ALA A 384 -5.48 0.07 2.69
CA ALA A 384 -5.98 0.69 3.92
C ALA A 384 -4.89 1.49 4.65
N LYS A 385 -3.66 0.96 4.75
CA LYS A 385 -2.53 1.67 5.39
C LYS A 385 -2.17 2.96 4.65
N VAL A 386 -2.12 2.92 3.32
CA VAL A 386 -1.88 4.12 2.51
C VAL A 386 -2.94 5.18 2.78
N LEU A 387 -4.22 4.81 2.72
CA LEU A 387 -5.34 5.72 2.94
C LEU A 387 -5.37 6.27 4.37
N TRP A 388 -5.08 5.47 5.38
CA TRP A 388 -4.93 5.95 6.77
C TRP A 388 -3.86 7.03 6.89
N SER A 389 -2.73 6.85 6.22
CA SER A 389 -1.63 7.84 6.24
C SER A 389 -2.03 9.13 5.54
N VAL A 390 -2.76 9.05 4.41
CA VAL A 390 -3.31 10.21 3.71
C VAL A 390 -4.36 10.93 4.56
N LEU A 391 -5.26 10.20 5.19
CA LEU A 391 -6.27 10.77 6.11
C LEU A 391 -5.62 11.50 7.29
N ALA A 392 -4.65 10.86 7.93
CA ALA A 392 -3.92 11.48 9.05
C ALA A 392 -3.18 12.75 8.61
N TYR A 393 -2.62 12.75 7.40
CA TYR A 393 -2.02 13.93 6.80
C TYR A 393 -3.07 15.04 6.60
N ASN A 394 -4.22 14.74 5.99
CA ASN A 394 -5.29 15.73 5.78
C ASN A 394 -5.82 16.29 7.10
N PHE A 395 -6.03 15.47 8.11
CA PHE A 395 -6.41 15.97 9.46
C PHE A 395 -5.40 16.95 10.01
N ARG A 396 -4.11 16.68 9.86
CA ARG A 396 -3.04 17.58 10.30
C ARG A 396 -3.07 18.90 9.53
N VAL A 397 -3.26 18.86 8.20
CA VAL A 397 -3.36 20.06 7.36
C VAL A 397 -4.58 20.89 7.75
N MET A 398 -5.77 20.26 7.85
CA MET A 398 -7.01 20.95 8.27
C MET A 398 -6.86 21.61 9.64
N THR A 399 -6.31 20.88 10.61
CA THR A 399 -6.06 21.46 11.96
C THR A 399 -5.15 22.69 11.86
N GLY A 400 -4.09 22.63 11.06
CA GLY A 400 -3.21 23.76 10.83
C GLY A 400 -3.93 24.98 10.23
N LEU A 401 -4.79 24.75 9.23
CA LEU A 401 -5.59 25.80 8.59
C LEU A 401 -6.60 26.43 9.55
N ILE A 402 -7.30 25.62 10.35
CA ILE A 402 -8.25 26.10 11.37
C ILE A 402 -7.53 26.94 12.43
N LEU A 403 -6.41 26.44 12.96
CA LEU A 403 -5.62 27.17 13.96
C LEU A 403 -5.04 28.47 13.40
N ALA A 404 -4.66 28.52 12.13
CA ALA A 404 -4.18 29.74 11.50
C ALA A 404 -5.27 30.83 11.44
N ARG A 405 -6.55 30.45 11.23
CA ARG A 405 -7.70 31.39 11.25
C ARG A 405 -8.04 31.90 12.66
N LEU A 406 -7.74 31.12 13.70
CA LEU A 406 -8.02 31.49 15.09
C LEU A 406 -6.94 32.40 15.70
N LYS A 407 -5.79 32.58 15.03
CA LYS A 407 -4.77 33.51 15.49
C LYS A 407 -5.26 34.94 15.27
N PRO A 408 -5.19 35.81 16.30
CA PRO A 408 -5.49 37.23 16.10
C PRO A 408 -4.52 37.86 15.11
N ASP A 409 -5.04 38.75 14.28
CA ASP A 409 -4.24 39.47 13.28
C ASP A 409 -3.13 40.23 14.02
N PRO A 410 -1.83 40.02 13.72
CA PRO A 410 -0.74 40.70 14.42
C PRO A 410 -0.72 42.24 14.23
N GLN A 411 -1.64 42.78 13.39
CA GLN A 411 -1.78 44.23 13.21
C GLN A 411 -2.79 44.89 14.15
N VAL A 412 -3.40 44.12 15.07
CA VAL A 412 -4.43 44.64 16.03
C VAL A 412 -3.90 44.64 17.48
N CYS A 413 -2.61 44.54 17.67
CA CYS A 413 -1.98 44.72 18.99
C CYS A 413 -1.06 45.94 19.00
#